data_22667f65a9319ef5d18f55c3ac7ad495
#
_entry.id   22667f65a9319ef5d18f55c3ac7ad495
#
_cell.length_a   1.000
_cell.length_b   1.000
_cell.length_c   1.000
_cell.angle_alpha   90.00
_cell.angle_beta   90.00
_cell.angle_gamma   90.00
#
_symmetry.space_group_name_H-M   'P 1'
#
loop_
_entity.id
_entity.type
_entity.pdbx_description
1 polymer ?
#
loop_
_entity_poly.entity_id
_entity_poly.type
_entity_poly.pdbx_seq_one_letter_code
_entity_poly.pdbx_strand_id
1 'polypeptide(L)'
;MANNNSGADALIGRILADAQAEADTALADADKEAERIALIAKDECFRTENETELRTKRLNDAAQEKSRTNAALDSRKYALKVK
;
A
#
# COMPACT_ATOMS: atom_id res chain seq x y z
N MET A 1 -16.05 -60.10 -12.57
CA MET A 1 -16.81 -59.56 -11.45
C MET A 1 -16.20 -58.35 -10.82
N ALA A 2 -14.92 -58.15 -10.96
CA ALA A 2 -14.25 -56.95 -10.50
C ALA A 2 -14.55 -55.69 -11.33
N ASN A 3 -15.20 -55.88 -12.48
CA ASN A 3 -15.38 -54.81 -13.47
C ASN A 3 -16.49 -53.79 -13.13
N ASN A 4 -17.41 -54.15 -12.23
CA ASN A 4 -18.50 -53.25 -11.87
C ASN A 4 -18.06 -52.08 -10.98
N ASN A 5 -16.97 -52.26 -10.26
CA ASN A 5 -16.44 -51.22 -9.42
C ASN A 5 -15.37 -50.35 -10.11
N SER A 6 -14.83 -50.86 -11.22
CA SER A 6 -13.79 -50.20 -11.98
C SER A 6 -14.26 -48.88 -12.62
N GLY A 7 -15.49 -48.85 -13.16
CA GLY A 7 -16.07 -47.65 -13.72
C GLY A 7 -16.41 -46.60 -12.67
N ALA A 8 -16.96 -47.08 -11.54
CA ALA A 8 -17.30 -46.21 -10.42
C ALA A 8 -16.03 -45.61 -9.78
N ASP A 9 -14.99 -46.43 -9.61
CA ASP A 9 -13.71 -45.98 -9.08
C ASP A 9 -13.04 -44.94 -9.99
N ALA A 10 -13.11 -45.19 -11.31
CA ALA A 10 -12.59 -44.25 -12.30
C ALA A 10 -13.33 -42.91 -12.25
N LEU A 11 -14.65 -42.93 -12.11
CA LEU A 11 -15.48 -41.75 -12.01
C LEU A 11 -15.18 -40.97 -10.71
N ILE A 12 -15.10 -41.69 -9.62
CA ILE A 12 -14.73 -41.05 -8.32
C ILE A 12 -13.36 -40.43 -8.40
N GLY A 13 -12.38 -41.13 -8.97
CA GLY A 13 -11.03 -40.61 -9.17
C GLY A 13 -11.03 -39.35 -10.00
N ARG A 14 -11.83 -39.30 -11.07
CA ARG A 14 -11.94 -38.13 -11.91
C ARG A 14 -12.60 -36.96 -11.19
N ILE A 15 -13.67 -37.22 -10.44
CA ILE A 15 -14.32 -36.17 -9.64
C ILE A 15 -13.37 -35.58 -8.62
N LEU A 16 -12.61 -36.42 -7.93
CA LEU A 16 -11.62 -35.99 -6.95
C LEU A 16 -10.50 -35.18 -7.62
N ALA A 17 -10.03 -35.64 -8.80
CA ALA A 17 -8.99 -34.91 -9.52
C ALA A 17 -9.47 -33.53 -9.99
N ASP A 18 -10.70 -33.45 -10.49
CA ASP A 18 -11.32 -32.22 -10.94
C ASP A 18 -11.51 -31.25 -9.74
N ALA A 19 -11.98 -31.78 -8.62
CA ALA A 19 -12.14 -30.97 -7.39
C ALA A 19 -10.79 -30.44 -6.87
N GLN A 20 -9.76 -31.26 -6.91
CA GLN A 20 -8.42 -30.86 -6.53
C GLN A 20 -7.88 -29.78 -7.47
N ALA A 21 -8.08 -29.94 -8.76
CA ALA A 21 -7.65 -28.95 -9.76
C ALA A 21 -8.38 -27.61 -9.55
N GLU A 22 -9.68 -27.65 -9.26
CA GLU A 22 -10.44 -26.43 -8.95
C GLU A 22 -9.94 -25.76 -7.68
N ALA A 23 -9.67 -26.55 -6.64
CA ALA A 23 -9.12 -26.02 -5.38
C ALA A 23 -7.74 -25.39 -5.60
N ASP A 24 -6.87 -26.04 -6.37
CA ASP A 24 -5.54 -25.53 -6.67
C ASP A 24 -5.61 -24.21 -7.46
N THR A 25 -6.52 -24.14 -8.42
CA THR A 25 -6.76 -22.92 -9.20
C THR A 25 -7.28 -21.79 -8.31
N ALA A 26 -8.23 -22.09 -7.42
CA ALA A 26 -8.78 -21.10 -6.49
C ALA A 26 -7.71 -20.57 -5.54
N LEU A 27 -6.85 -21.45 -5.04
CA LEU A 27 -5.75 -21.04 -4.18
C LEU A 27 -4.72 -20.16 -4.93
N ALA A 28 -4.38 -20.56 -6.16
CA ALA A 28 -3.46 -19.77 -6.98
C ALA A 28 -4.03 -18.39 -7.31
N ASP A 29 -5.32 -18.32 -7.62
CA ASP A 29 -6.00 -17.05 -7.88
C ASP A 29 -6.07 -16.18 -6.64
N ALA A 30 -6.32 -16.79 -5.47
CA ALA A 30 -6.32 -16.08 -4.20
C ALA A 30 -4.93 -15.50 -3.87
N ASP A 31 -3.86 -16.26 -4.12
CA ASP A 31 -2.49 -15.80 -3.92
C ASP A 31 -2.16 -14.63 -4.84
N LYS A 32 -2.55 -14.69 -6.10
CA LYS A 32 -2.36 -13.58 -7.05
C LYS A 32 -3.09 -12.33 -6.61
N GLU A 33 -4.33 -12.49 -6.14
CA GLU A 33 -5.13 -11.37 -5.66
C GLU A 33 -4.52 -10.76 -4.40
N ALA A 34 -4.02 -11.59 -3.49
CA ALA A 34 -3.33 -11.13 -2.29
C ALA A 34 -2.06 -10.35 -2.65
N GLU A 35 -1.28 -10.84 -3.61
CA GLU A 35 -0.09 -10.13 -4.10
C GLU A 35 -0.46 -8.78 -4.72
N ARG A 36 -1.52 -8.75 -5.52
CA ARG A 36 -2.02 -7.51 -6.14
C ARG A 36 -2.40 -6.48 -5.08
N ILE A 37 -3.16 -6.90 -4.09
CA ILE A 37 -3.59 -6.04 -2.99
C ILE A 37 -2.37 -5.53 -2.20
N ALA A 38 -1.41 -6.40 -1.93
CA ALA A 38 -0.19 -6.03 -1.20
C ALA A 38 0.62 -4.98 -1.97
N LEU A 39 0.74 -5.13 -3.30
CA LEU A 39 1.44 -4.16 -4.13
C LEU A 39 0.74 -2.79 -4.15
N ILE A 40 -0.59 -2.79 -4.28
CA ILE A 40 -1.38 -1.55 -4.24
C ILE A 40 -1.22 -0.86 -2.89
N ALA A 41 -1.32 -1.61 -1.80
CA ALA A 41 -1.16 -1.06 -0.45
C ALA A 41 0.23 -0.46 -0.25
N LYS A 42 1.26 -1.13 -0.75
CA LYS A 42 2.64 -0.66 -0.69
C LYS A 42 2.82 0.65 -1.46
N ASP A 43 2.25 0.72 -2.68
CA ASP A 43 2.29 1.93 -3.50
C ASP A 43 1.57 3.10 -2.82
N GLU A 44 0.40 2.84 -2.23
CA GLU A 44 -0.36 3.86 -1.50
C GLU A 44 0.40 4.37 -0.28
N CYS A 45 1.03 3.47 0.47
CA CYS A 45 1.87 3.85 1.61
C CYS A 45 3.02 4.74 1.17
N PHE A 46 3.70 4.35 0.10
CA PHE A 46 4.82 5.11 -0.45
C PHE A 46 4.38 6.50 -0.90
N ARG A 47 3.24 6.57 -1.58
CA ARG A 47 2.67 7.84 -2.04
C ARG A 47 2.31 8.74 -0.85
N THR A 48 1.67 8.17 0.17
CA THR A 48 1.28 8.92 1.38
C THR A 48 2.51 9.43 2.12
N GLU A 49 3.55 8.61 2.25
CA GLU A 49 4.80 9.03 2.87
C GLU A 49 5.43 10.20 2.12
N ASN A 50 5.50 10.12 0.79
CA ASN A 50 6.05 11.19 -0.04
C ASN A 50 5.23 12.48 0.08
N GLU A 51 3.91 12.39 0.05
CA GLU A 51 3.02 13.54 0.22
C GLU A 51 3.20 14.17 1.59
N THR A 52 3.33 13.34 2.62
CA THR A 52 3.54 13.82 4.00
C THR A 52 4.88 14.51 4.13
N GLU A 53 5.94 13.96 3.56
CA GLU A 53 7.27 14.58 3.56
C GLU A 53 7.25 15.93 2.86
N LEU A 54 6.62 16.03 1.70
CA LEU A 54 6.51 17.29 0.96
C LEU A 54 5.71 18.32 1.74
N ARG A 55 4.61 17.90 2.36
CA ARG A 55 3.78 18.79 3.17
C ARG A 55 4.56 19.30 4.37
N THR A 56 5.27 18.41 5.07
CA THR A 56 6.08 18.76 6.22
C THR A 56 7.17 19.74 5.82
N LYS A 57 7.82 19.50 4.70
CA LYS A 57 8.86 20.40 4.19
C LYS A 57 8.30 21.78 3.88
N ARG A 58 7.15 21.86 3.22
CA ARG A 58 6.50 23.14 2.91
C ARG A 58 6.12 23.90 4.18
N LEU A 59 5.59 23.19 5.18
CA LEU A 59 5.23 23.81 6.45
C LEU A 59 6.46 24.32 7.19
N ASN A 60 7.54 23.56 7.20
CA ASN A 60 8.80 23.97 7.82
C ASN A 60 9.41 25.17 7.10
N ASP A 61 9.41 25.15 5.77
CA ASP A 61 9.93 26.27 4.98
C ASP A 61 9.11 27.54 5.23
N ALA A 62 7.79 27.42 5.29
CA ALA A 62 6.90 28.55 5.57
C ALA A 62 7.13 29.08 6.99
N ALA A 63 7.32 28.21 7.97
CA ALA A 63 7.60 28.61 9.34
C ALA A 63 8.94 29.33 9.47
N GLN A 64 9.96 28.83 8.76
CA GLN A 64 11.27 29.49 8.74
C GLN A 64 11.21 30.86 8.09
N GLU A 65 10.47 30.98 6.98
CA GLU A 65 10.29 32.24 6.29
C GLU A 65 9.57 33.27 7.17
N LYS A 66 8.52 32.83 7.87
CA LYS A 66 7.79 33.65 8.80
C LYS A 66 8.70 34.12 9.95
N SER A 67 9.52 33.24 10.49
CA SER A 67 10.47 33.54 11.54
C SER A 67 11.49 34.59 11.09
N ARG A 68 12.01 34.45 9.86
CA ARG A 68 12.95 35.44 9.29
C ARG A 68 12.29 36.80 9.12
N THR A 69 11.08 36.83 8.62
CA THR A 69 10.32 38.06 8.42
C THR A 69 10.06 38.75 9.76
N ASN A 70 9.64 38.00 10.77
CA ASN A 70 9.42 38.56 12.13
C ASN A 70 10.69 39.09 12.74
N ALA A 71 11.80 38.37 12.59
CA ALA A 71 13.11 38.82 13.10
C ALA A 71 13.56 40.12 12.41
N ALA A 72 13.36 40.23 11.09
CA ALA A 72 13.68 41.44 10.35
C ALA A 72 12.82 42.62 10.79
N LEU A 73 11.52 42.40 11.03
CA LEU A 73 10.63 43.45 11.54
C LEU A 73 11.00 43.88 12.92
N ASP A 74 11.34 42.96 13.81
CA ASP A 74 11.78 43.27 15.17
C ASP A 74 13.09 44.07 15.18
N SER A 75 14.01 43.72 14.31
CA SER A 75 15.26 44.47 14.13
C SER A 75 14.99 45.89 13.69
N ARG A 76 14.08 46.10 12.73
CA ARG A 76 13.69 47.44 12.30
C ARG A 76 13.06 48.25 13.40
N LYS A 77 12.17 47.66 14.18
CA LYS A 77 11.50 48.30 15.31
C LYS A 77 12.52 48.71 16.35
N TYR A 78 13.47 47.85 16.65
CA TYR A 78 14.53 48.16 17.57
C TYR A 78 15.40 49.33 17.09
N ALA A 79 15.81 49.32 15.83
CA ALA A 79 16.60 50.39 15.24
C ALA A 79 15.89 51.76 15.30
N LEU A 80 14.55 51.73 15.08
CA LEU A 80 13.75 52.96 15.16
C LEU A 80 13.62 53.50 16.59
N LYS A 81 13.60 52.61 17.58
CA LYS A 81 13.50 53.03 19.00
C LYS A 81 14.79 53.59 19.57
N VAL A 82 15.94 53.24 19.02
CA VAL A 82 17.25 53.63 19.52
C VAL A 82 17.64 55.03 19.06
N LYS A 83 16.88 55.61 18.19
CA LYS A 83 17.09 57.01 17.83
C LYS A 83 16.72 57.92 18.99
#